data_12574fa1aa5bd840a430f557b0f03629
#
_entry.id   12574fa1aa5bd840a430f557b0f03629
#
_cell.length_a   1.000
_cell.length_b   1.000
_cell.length_c   1.000
_cell.angle_alpha   90.00
_cell.angle_beta   90.00
_cell.angle_gamma   90.00
#
_symmetry.space_group_name_H-M   'P 1'
#
loop_
_entity.id
_entity.type
_entity.pdbx_description
1 polymer ?
#
loop_
_entity_poly.entity_id
_entity_poly.type
_entity_poly.pdbx_seq_one_letter_code
_entity_poly.pdbx_strand_id
1 'polypeptide(L)'
;AKNLLAYRHNQLPKAIENARKLGFKDGAALFPQVTNNGEECHSEWEITFEEIHRNNIIVYAIVQHAVLTGNMDYIAQYGLEVMIAVSRFWSQRVSFSQPKQKYVILGVTGPDEYENNVDNNWYTNYSCIQCLKMTLRFLEMIAQQYPDEYARIRRITNLDQVKESARWRDIIEHMYLPEDKERGIFIQN
;
A
#
# COMPACT_ATOMS: atom_id res chain seq x y z
N ALA A 1 -11.78 -13.98 9.28
CA ALA A 1 -10.75 -12.94 9.03
C ALA A 1 -9.33 -13.52 9.09
N LYS A 2 -8.93 -14.19 10.21
CA LYS A 2 -7.54 -14.68 10.40
C LYS A 2 -7.01 -15.52 9.22
N ASN A 3 -7.78 -16.48 8.70
CA ASN A 3 -7.34 -17.31 7.57
C ASN A 3 -7.14 -16.53 6.28
N LEU A 4 -7.97 -15.50 6.03
CA LEU A 4 -7.80 -14.64 4.87
C LEU A 4 -6.51 -13.81 4.97
N LEU A 5 -6.20 -13.30 6.15
CA LEU A 5 -4.96 -12.54 6.38
C LEU A 5 -3.73 -13.45 6.29
N ALA A 6 -3.81 -14.68 6.83
CA ALA A 6 -2.75 -15.68 6.67
C ALA A 6 -2.52 -16.02 5.19
N TYR A 7 -3.59 -16.15 4.40
CA TYR A 7 -3.48 -16.33 2.95
C TYR A 7 -2.70 -15.18 2.30
N ARG A 8 -3.01 -13.92 2.63
CA ARG A 8 -2.28 -12.75 2.08
C ARG A 8 -0.80 -12.75 2.47
N HIS A 9 -0.48 -13.07 3.72
CA HIS A 9 0.92 -13.21 4.13
C HIS A 9 1.63 -14.33 3.37
N ASN A 10 1.01 -15.50 3.23
CA ASN A 10 1.59 -16.63 2.50
C ASN A 10 1.81 -16.30 1.01
N GLN A 11 1.02 -15.38 0.45
CA GLN A 11 1.17 -14.90 -0.93
C GLN A 11 2.14 -13.73 -1.09
N LEU A 12 2.73 -13.22 -0.01
CA LEU A 12 3.65 -12.09 -0.08
C LEU A 12 4.84 -12.31 -1.03
N PRO A 13 5.53 -13.47 -1.05
CA PRO A 13 6.60 -13.69 -2.00
C PRO A 13 6.15 -13.58 -3.46
N LYS A 14 4.92 -14.04 -3.76
CA LYS A 14 4.32 -13.96 -5.09
C LYS A 14 3.96 -12.51 -5.45
N ALA A 15 3.43 -11.75 -4.50
CA ALA A 15 3.12 -10.34 -4.70
C ALA A 15 4.38 -9.49 -4.94
N ILE A 16 5.49 -9.84 -4.29
CA ILE A 16 6.80 -9.23 -4.57
C ILE A 16 7.27 -9.58 -5.98
N GLU A 17 7.13 -10.83 -6.39
CA GLU A 17 7.48 -11.25 -7.76
C GLU A 17 6.61 -10.55 -8.81
N ASN A 18 5.31 -10.39 -8.57
CA ASN A 18 4.40 -9.64 -9.44
C ASN A 18 4.88 -8.18 -9.61
N ALA A 19 5.21 -7.51 -8.51
CA ALA A 19 5.76 -6.15 -8.57
C ALA A 19 7.11 -6.10 -9.31
N ARG A 20 8.01 -7.06 -9.04
CA ARG A 20 9.31 -7.14 -9.70
C ARG A 20 9.19 -7.26 -11.23
N LYS A 21 8.24 -8.05 -11.73
CA LYS A 21 7.96 -8.18 -13.17
C LYS A 21 7.57 -6.86 -13.83
N LEU A 22 6.98 -5.94 -13.06
CA LEU A 22 6.61 -4.60 -13.50
C LEU A 22 7.71 -3.54 -13.25
N GLY A 23 8.88 -3.97 -12.79
CA GLY A 23 10.05 -3.09 -12.59
C GLY A 23 10.19 -2.50 -11.18
N PHE A 24 9.28 -2.82 -10.24
CA PHE A 24 9.43 -2.42 -8.85
C PHE A 24 10.55 -3.21 -8.16
N LYS A 25 11.18 -2.59 -7.15
CA LYS A 25 12.39 -3.11 -6.49
C LYS A 25 12.21 -3.19 -4.97
N ASP A 26 13.27 -3.61 -4.30
CA ASP A 26 13.44 -3.53 -2.84
C ASP A 26 12.34 -4.24 -2.04
N GLY A 27 11.76 -5.32 -2.57
CA GLY A 27 10.68 -6.05 -1.90
C GLY A 27 9.33 -5.33 -1.91
N ALA A 28 9.11 -4.41 -2.85
CA ALA A 28 7.78 -3.86 -3.11
C ALA A 28 6.83 -4.98 -3.53
N ALA A 29 5.59 -4.97 -3.03
CA ALA A 29 4.60 -6.00 -3.32
C ALA A 29 3.36 -5.43 -4.02
N LEU A 30 2.93 -6.10 -5.10
CA LEU A 30 1.65 -5.87 -5.77
C LEU A 30 0.83 -7.15 -5.75
N PHE A 31 -0.19 -7.16 -4.90
CA PHE A 31 -1.13 -8.28 -4.85
C PHE A 31 -2.04 -8.26 -6.07
N PRO A 32 -2.38 -9.44 -6.61
CA PRO A 32 -3.28 -9.53 -7.76
C PRO A 32 -4.70 -9.11 -7.39
N GLN A 33 -5.48 -8.69 -8.40
CA GLN A 33 -6.88 -8.36 -8.25
C GLN A 33 -7.72 -9.64 -8.16
N VAL A 34 -7.54 -10.53 -9.10
CA VAL A 34 -8.21 -11.85 -9.15
C VAL A 34 -7.18 -12.95 -9.11
N THR A 35 -7.27 -13.83 -8.13
CA THR A 35 -6.28 -14.90 -7.98
C THR A 35 -6.81 -16.10 -7.22
N ASN A 36 -6.26 -17.28 -7.55
CA ASN A 36 -6.38 -18.50 -6.75
C ASN A 36 -5.09 -18.81 -5.99
N ASN A 37 -3.94 -18.56 -6.60
CA ASN A 37 -2.61 -18.99 -6.11
C ASN A 37 -1.61 -17.85 -5.94
N GLY A 38 -2.04 -16.59 -6.03
CA GLY A 38 -1.19 -15.41 -5.95
C GLY A 38 -0.74 -14.86 -7.30
N GLU A 39 -1.05 -15.52 -8.41
CA GLU A 39 -0.89 -15.00 -9.76
C GLU A 39 -2.15 -14.26 -10.19
N GLU A 40 -1.97 -13.19 -10.98
CA GLU A 40 -3.11 -12.47 -11.55
C GLU A 40 -3.80 -13.33 -12.59
N CYS A 41 -5.11 -13.57 -12.38
CA CYS A 41 -5.93 -14.41 -13.26
C CYS A 41 -6.81 -13.63 -14.23
N HIS A 42 -6.78 -12.29 -14.16
CA HIS A 42 -7.58 -11.42 -15.01
C HIS A 42 -6.99 -11.21 -16.41
N SER A 43 -5.88 -11.91 -16.70
CA SER A 43 -5.25 -11.96 -18.01
C SER A 43 -4.88 -10.61 -18.60
N GLU A 44 -5.59 -10.20 -19.65
CA GLU A 44 -5.23 -9.09 -20.54
C GLU A 44 -6.02 -7.80 -20.25
N TRP A 45 -6.84 -7.80 -19.21
CA TRP A 45 -7.63 -6.63 -18.87
C TRP A 45 -6.79 -5.58 -18.14
N GLU A 46 -6.72 -4.38 -18.69
CA GLU A 46 -5.87 -3.27 -18.21
C GLU A 46 -6.20 -2.88 -16.76
N ILE A 47 -7.44 -3.03 -16.34
CA ILE A 47 -7.93 -2.69 -14.98
C ILE A 47 -7.12 -3.39 -13.88
N THR A 48 -6.52 -4.56 -14.17
CA THR A 48 -5.67 -5.27 -13.22
C THR A 48 -4.42 -4.49 -12.83
N PHE A 49 -3.95 -3.61 -13.70
CA PHE A 49 -2.79 -2.74 -13.50
C PHE A 49 -3.16 -1.33 -13.04
N GLU A 50 -4.41 -0.94 -13.21
CA GLU A 50 -4.92 0.38 -12.89
C GLU A 50 -5.58 0.44 -11.51
N GLU A 51 -6.30 -0.60 -11.08
CA GLU A 51 -6.94 -0.70 -9.76
C GLU A 51 -5.97 -1.04 -8.63
N ILE A 52 -4.93 -0.26 -8.50
CA ILE A 52 -3.87 -0.50 -7.52
C ILE A 52 -4.28 -0.20 -6.07
N HIS A 53 -5.40 0.46 -5.86
CA HIS A 53 -5.97 0.75 -4.54
C HIS A 53 -6.28 -0.53 -3.74
N ARG A 54 -6.47 -1.68 -4.40
CA ARG A 54 -6.62 -3.00 -3.77
C ARG A 54 -5.48 -3.35 -2.80
N ASN A 55 -4.26 -2.87 -3.04
CA ASN A 55 -3.12 -3.09 -2.15
C ASN A 55 -3.37 -2.46 -0.77
N ASN A 56 -3.93 -1.25 -0.71
CA ASN A 56 -4.25 -0.61 0.56
C ASN A 56 -5.35 -1.35 1.33
N ILE A 57 -6.31 -1.96 0.64
CA ILE A 57 -7.40 -2.73 1.29
C ILE A 57 -6.83 -3.88 2.10
N ILE A 58 -5.74 -4.51 1.66
CA ILE A 58 -5.05 -5.57 2.40
C ILE A 58 -4.45 -5.01 3.70
N VAL A 59 -3.75 -3.89 3.62
CA VAL A 59 -3.19 -3.21 4.80
C VAL A 59 -4.30 -2.77 5.76
N TYR A 60 -5.37 -2.19 5.23
CA TYR A 60 -6.55 -1.82 6.01
C TYR A 60 -7.16 -3.02 6.73
N ALA A 61 -7.32 -4.17 6.05
CA ALA A 61 -7.87 -5.39 6.65
C ALA A 61 -6.99 -5.94 7.79
N ILE A 62 -5.66 -5.87 7.65
CA ILE A 62 -4.70 -6.24 8.71
C ILE A 62 -4.92 -5.36 9.95
N VAL A 63 -4.98 -4.05 9.75
CA VAL A 63 -5.18 -3.08 10.83
C VAL A 63 -6.56 -3.25 11.49
N GLN A 64 -7.62 -3.38 10.69
CA GLN A 64 -8.98 -3.60 11.21
C GLN A 64 -9.08 -4.88 12.04
N HIS A 65 -8.42 -5.96 11.62
CA HIS A 65 -8.39 -7.19 12.40
C HIS A 65 -7.78 -6.95 13.79
N ALA A 66 -6.66 -6.27 13.87
CA ALA A 66 -6.01 -5.97 15.14
C ALA A 66 -6.87 -5.05 16.03
N VAL A 67 -7.45 -4.02 15.44
CA VAL A 67 -8.33 -3.07 16.18
C VAL A 67 -9.57 -3.77 16.74
N LEU A 68 -10.24 -4.59 15.92
CA LEU A 68 -11.49 -5.26 16.30
C LEU A 68 -11.28 -6.41 17.30
N THR A 69 -10.14 -7.06 17.25
CA THR A 69 -9.83 -8.20 18.15
C THR A 69 -9.00 -7.81 19.37
N GLY A 70 -8.42 -6.61 19.38
CA GLY A 70 -7.43 -6.20 20.37
C GLY A 70 -6.11 -6.99 20.28
N ASN A 71 -5.92 -7.80 19.23
CA ASN A 71 -4.77 -8.68 19.08
C ASN A 71 -3.74 -8.10 18.12
N MET A 72 -2.64 -7.63 18.67
CA MET A 72 -1.50 -7.08 17.94
C MET A 72 -0.49 -8.13 17.47
N ASP A 73 -0.55 -9.35 18.01
CA ASP A 73 0.41 -10.41 17.71
C ASP A 73 0.48 -10.73 16.22
N TYR A 74 -0.68 -10.70 15.54
CA TYR A 74 -0.72 -10.94 14.10
C TYR A 74 0.08 -9.90 13.32
N ILE A 75 -0.01 -8.61 13.70
CA ILE A 75 0.77 -7.55 13.04
C ILE A 75 2.26 -7.74 13.33
N ALA A 76 2.63 -8.02 14.58
CA ALA A 76 4.01 -8.24 14.98
C ALA A 76 4.65 -9.44 14.26
N GLN A 77 3.92 -10.55 14.13
CA GLN A 77 4.45 -11.78 13.57
C GLN A 77 4.43 -11.82 12.03
N TYR A 78 3.41 -11.23 11.40
CA TYR A 78 3.13 -11.39 9.96
C TYR A 78 2.73 -10.10 9.25
N GLY A 79 1.83 -9.31 9.85
CA GLY A 79 1.17 -8.21 9.15
C GLY A 79 2.11 -7.07 8.78
N LEU A 80 3.06 -6.73 9.64
CA LEU A 80 3.96 -5.60 9.41
C LEU A 80 4.88 -5.84 8.20
N GLU A 81 5.28 -7.08 7.95
CA GLU A 81 6.04 -7.45 6.76
C GLU A 81 5.26 -7.14 5.46
N VAL A 82 3.97 -7.50 5.43
CA VAL A 82 3.08 -7.16 4.30
C VAL A 82 2.92 -5.64 4.17
N MET A 83 2.72 -4.93 5.27
CA MET A 83 2.54 -3.48 5.28
C MET A 83 3.76 -2.75 4.71
N ILE A 84 4.98 -3.16 5.09
CA ILE A 84 6.24 -2.61 4.55
C ILE A 84 6.32 -2.83 3.04
N ALA A 85 6.07 -4.04 2.57
CA ALA A 85 6.18 -4.38 1.16
C ALA A 85 5.16 -3.62 0.29
N VAL A 86 3.93 -3.44 0.78
CA VAL A 86 2.90 -2.63 0.10
C VAL A 86 3.27 -1.14 0.14
N SER A 87 3.83 -0.64 1.24
CA SER A 87 4.29 0.76 1.33
C SER A 87 5.44 1.06 0.36
N ARG A 88 6.33 0.10 0.13
CA ARG A 88 7.39 0.19 -0.88
C ARG A 88 6.83 0.26 -2.29
N PHE A 89 5.77 -0.50 -2.59
CA PHE A 89 5.06 -0.38 -3.86
C PHE A 89 4.53 1.05 -4.04
N TRP A 90 3.80 1.60 -3.08
CA TRP A 90 3.26 2.94 -3.15
C TRP A 90 4.35 4.00 -3.31
N SER A 91 5.44 3.90 -2.55
CA SER A 91 6.53 4.88 -2.60
C SER A 91 7.28 4.92 -3.94
N GLN A 92 7.22 3.82 -4.71
CA GLN A 92 7.79 3.73 -6.06
C GLN A 92 6.76 4.03 -7.16
N ARG A 93 5.45 3.88 -6.87
CA ARG A 93 4.37 4.11 -7.85
C ARG A 93 4.05 5.59 -8.04
N VAL A 94 4.30 6.41 -7.03
CA VAL A 94 4.08 7.86 -7.12
C VAL A 94 5.17 8.54 -7.95
N SER A 95 4.80 9.60 -8.68
CA SER A 95 5.70 10.48 -9.38
C SER A 95 5.62 11.90 -8.82
N PHE A 96 6.73 12.64 -8.77
CA PHE A 96 6.71 14.02 -8.33
C PHE A 96 6.44 14.96 -9.51
N SER A 97 5.36 15.72 -9.46
CA SER A 97 5.00 16.72 -10.44
C SER A 97 5.63 18.06 -10.09
N GLN A 98 6.61 18.48 -10.88
CA GLN A 98 7.25 19.80 -10.68
C GLN A 98 6.26 20.97 -10.79
N PRO A 99 5.34 21.02 -11.76
CA PRO A 99 4.36 22.11 -11.84
C PRO A 99 3.42 22.17 -10.62
N LYS A 100 3.02 21.02 -10.07
CA LYS A 100 2.13 20.96 -8.89
C LYS A 100 2.87 21.03 -7.56
N GLN A 101 4.19 20.80 -7.54
CA GLN A 101 4.99 20.60 -6.33
C GLN A 101 4.36 19.54 -5.40
N LYS A 102 3.81 18.47 -5.99
CA LYS A 102 3.09 17.40 -5.32
C LYS A 102 3.41 16.04 -5.93
N TYR A 103 3.25 14.99 -5.13
CA TYR A 103 3.22 13.62 -5.65
C TYR A 103 1.89 13.35 -6.33
N VAL A 104 1.93 12.67 -7.47
CA VAL A 104 0.79 12.31 -8.31
C VAL A 104 0.82 10.81 -8.60
N ILE A 105 -0.34 10.24 -8.87
CA ILE A 105 -0.50 8.88 -9.38
C ILE A 105 -1.26 8.97 -10.71
N LEU A 106 -0.63 8.52 -11.79
CA LEU A 106 -1.15 8.65 -13.15
C LEU A 106 -1.63 7.29 -13.66
N GLY A 107 -2.60 7.28 -14.55
CA GLY A 107 -3.10 6.08 -15.22
C GLY A 107 -3.63 5.05 -14.24
N VAL A 108 -4.71 5.37 -13.55
CA VAL A 108 -5.36 4.47 -12.59
C VAL A 108 -6.87 4.43 -12.82
N THR A 109 -7.48 3.35 -12.35
CA THR A 109 -8.93 3.23 -12.22
C THR A 109 -9.27 3.19 -10.73
N GLY A 110 -10.18 4.05 -10.30
CA GLY A 110 -10.69 4.07 -8.94
C GLY A 110 -11.76 3.00 -8.71
N PRO A 111 -12.48 3.04 -7.57
CA PRO A 111 -13.61 2.13 -7.32
C PRO A 111 -14.79 2.33 -8.29
N ASP A 112 -14.87 3.48 -8.95
CA ASP A 112 -15.78 3.73 -10.06
C ASP A 112 -15.08 3.30 -11.36
N GLU A 113 -15.43 2.11 -11.84
CA GLU A 113 -14.83 1.50 -13.01
C GLU A 113 -15.29 2.09 -14.34
N TYR A 114 -16.23 3.06 -14.33
CA TYR A 114 -16.60 3.82 -15.53
C TYR A 114 -15.55 4.88 -15.90
N GLU A 115 -14.71 5.31 -14.95
CA GLU A 115 -13.65 6.28 -15.13
C GLU A 115 -12.29 5.57 -15.14
N ASN A 116 -11.95 5.01 -16.29
CA ASN A 116 -10.72 4.23 -16.47
C ASN A 116 -9.54 5.10 -16.89
N ASN A 117 -8.33 4.67 -16.53
CA ASN A 117 -7.07 5.28 -16.94
C ASN A 117 -7.01 6.79 -16.70
N VAL A 118 -7.46 7.20 -15.52
CA VAL A 118 -7.48 8.58 -15.09
C VAL A 118 -6.26 8.94 -14.24
N ASP A 119 -5.98 10.23 -14.15
CA ASP A 119 -4.88 10.74 -13.33
C ASP A 119 -5.41 11.26 -12.00
N ASN A 120 -4.72 10.88 -10.93
CA ASN A 120 -4.98 11.39 -9.58
C ASN A 120 -6.38 11.09 -9.06
N ASN A 121 -6.88 9.88 -9.31
CA ASN A 121 -8.11 9.45 -8.65
C ASN A 121 -8.00 9.66 -7.13
N TRP A 122 -8.94 10.44 -6.56
CA TRP A 122 -8.87 10.86 -5.15
C TRP A 122 -8.77 9.69 -4.18
N TYR A 123 -9.59 8.64 -4.42
CA TYR A 123 -9.59 7.45 -3.56
C TYR A 123 -8.26 6.71 -3.62
N THR A 124 -7.67 6.57 -4.81
CA THR A 124 -6.36 5.92 -5.00
C THR A 124 -5.25 6.70 -4.31
N ASN A 125 -5.21 8.02 -4.48
CA ASN A 125 -4.21 8.88 -3.84
C ASN A 125 -4.38 8.88 -2.31
N TYR A 126 -5.61 8.94 -1.82
CA TYR A 126 -5.91 8.84 -0.40
C TYR A 126 -5.56 7.47 0.18
N SER A 127 -5.79 6.39 -0.56
CA SER A 127 -5.39 5.03 -0.21
C SER A 127 -3.89 4.89 -0.02
N CYS A 128 -3.09 5.52 -0.88
CA CYS A 128 -1.64 5.62 -0.71
C CYS A 128 -1.28 6.28 0.63
N ILE A 129 -1.84 7.46 0.91
CA ILE A 129 -1.63 8.18 2.18
C ILE A 129 -1.98 7.29 3.39
N GLN A 130 -3.14 6.64 3.36
CA GLN A 130 -3.60 5.82 4.49
C GLN A 130 -2.69 4.60 4.71
N CYS A 131 -2.29 3.93 3.64
CA CYS A 131 -1.34 2.81 3.72
C CYS A 131 -0.03 3.22 4.40
N LEU A 132 0.58 4.31 3.95
CA LEU A 132 1.83 4.82 4.49
C LEU A 132 1.70 5.26 5.96
N LYS A 133 0.61 5.97 6.30
CA LYS A 133 0.31 6.37 7.69
C LYS A 133 0.14 5.17 8.63
N MET A 134 -0.63 4.17 8.21
CA MET A 134 -0.83 2.95 8.99
C MET A 134 0.50 2.22 9.19
N THR A 135 1.30 2.07 8.15
CA THR A 135 2.59 1.39 8.23
C THR A 135 3.55 2.11 9.19
N LEU A 136 3.68 3.43 9.09
CA LEU A 136 4.50 4.22 10.01
C LEU A 136 4.07 4.06 11.47
N ARG A 137 2.77 4.16 11.73
CA ARG A 137 2.20 3.99 13.08
C ARG A 137 2.54 2.61 13.65
N PHE A 138 2.36 1.55 12.88
CA PHE A 138 2.61 0.19 13.37
C PHE A 138 4.09 -0.15 13.44
N LEU A 139 4.94 0.44 12.62
CA LEU A 139 6.40 0.35 12.79
C LEU A 139 6.84 0.85 14.16
N GLU A 140 6.37 2.02 14.56
CA GLU A 140 6.69 2.62 15.86
C GLU A 140 6.13 1.77 17.02
N MET A 141 4.87 1.33 16.89
CA MET A 141 4.20 0.54 17.93
C MET A 141 4.86 -0.83 18.12
N ILE A 142 5.17 -1.54 17.03
CA ILE A 142 5.81 -2.86 17.11
C ILE A 142 7.26 -2.75 17.60
N ALA A 143 7.98 -1.70 17.22
CA ALA A 143 9.31 -1.45 17.75
C ALA A 143 9.32 -1.28 19.29
N GLN A 144 8.29 -0.68 19.85
CA GLN A 144 8.16 -0.47 21.29
C GLN A 144 7.64 -1.70 22.05
N GLN A 145 6.63 -2.37 21.51
CA GLN A 145 5.90 -3.43 22.22
C GLN A 145 6.43 -4.85 21.93
N TYR A 146 7.05 -5.05 20.76
CA TYR A 146 7.53 -6.34 20.26
C TYR A 146 8.96 -6.21 19.69
N PRO A 147 9.97 -5.81 20.48
CA PRO A 147 11.30 -5.47 19.96
C PRO A 147 11.98 -6.62 19.23
N ASP A 148 11.78 -7.87 19.65
CA ASP A 148 12.39 -9.04 19.02
C ASP A 148 11.78 -9.29 17.62
N GLU A 149 10.47 -9.22 17.51
CA GLU A 149 9.77 -9.35 16.24
C GLU A 149 10.11 -8.19 15.29
N TYR A 150 10.20 -6.98 15.82
CA TYR A 150 10.66 -5.83 15.06
C TYR A 150 12.09 -6.02 14.50
N ALA A 151 13.02 -6.51 15.32
CA ALA A 151 14.38 -6.82 14.89
C ALA A 151 14.39 -7.91 13.80
N ARG A 152 13.57 -8.96 13.96
CA ARG A 152 13.37 -9.99 12.95
C ARG A 152 12.88 -9.41 11.63
N ILE A 153 11.81 -8.60 11.66
CA ILE A 153 11.21 -7.99 10.46
C ILE A 153 12.22 -7.08 9.77
N ARG A 154 12.91 -6.22 10.48
CA ARG A 154 13.95 -5.37 9.89
C ARG A 154 14.99 -6.17 9.13
N ARG A 155 15.43 -7.29 9.70
CA ARG A 155 16.42 -8.16 9.06
C ARG A 155 15.89 -8.83 7.80
N ILE A 156 14.71 -9.47 7.85
CA ILE A 156 14.16 -10.21 6.70
C ILE A 156 13.70 -9.30 5.56
N THR A 157 13.24 -8.09 5.88
CA THR A 157 12.82 -7.11 4.88
C THR A 157 13.95 -6.18 4.44
N ASN A 158 15.12 -6.24 5.08
CA ASN A 158 16.22 -5.28 4.88
C ASN A 158 15.74 -3.83 5.00
N LEU A 159 14.91 -3.53 6.01
CA LEU A 159 14.30 -2.22 6.20
C LEU A 159 15.33 -1.18 6.63
N ASP A 160 15.53 -0.14 5.81
CA ASP A 160 16.14 1.12 6.21
C ASP A 160 15.06 2.04 6.77
N GLN A 161 14.76 1.89 8.06
CA GLN A 161 13.67 2.62 8.70
C GLN A 161 13.81 4.13 8.57
N VAL A 162 15.02 4.67 8.72
CA VAL A 162 15.23 6.13 8.68
C VAL A 162 14.90 6.67 7.29
N LYS A 163 15.50 6.06 6.27
CA LYS A 163 15.33 6.47 4.89
C LYS A 163 13.90 6.24 4.39
N GLU A 164 13.37 5.05 4.61
CA GLU A 164 12.03 4.70 4.10
C GLU A 164 10.93 5.49 4.82
N SER A 165 11.02 5.66 6.15
CA SER A 165 10.04 6.48 6.88
C SER A 165 10.09 7.95 6.48
N ALA A 166 11.27 8.51 6.23
CA ALA A 166 11.38 9.88 5.73
C ALA A 166 10.70 10.03 4.36
N ARG A 167 10.95 9.09 3.44
CA ARG A 167 10.31 9.07 2.12
C ARG A 167 8.79 8.94 2.22
N TRP A 168 8.28 8.08 3.09
CA TRP A 168 6.84 7.88 3.27
C TRP A 168 6.16 9.11 3.87
N ARG A 169 6.78 9.79 4.84
CA ARG A 169 6.27 11.05 5.39
C ARG A 169 6.22 12.16 4.34
N ASP A 170 7.25 12.28 3.52
CA ASP A 170 7.30 13.24 2.42
C ASP A 170 6.16 13.01 1.42
N ILE A 171 5.90 11.75 1.03
CA ILE A 171 4.77 11.43 0.15
C ILE A 171 3.43 11.76 0.81
N ILE A 172 3.24 11.45 2.09
CA ILE A 172 2.01 11.76 2.84
C ILE A 172 1.72 13.25 2.84
N GLU A 173 2.75 14.06 3.08
CA GLU A 173 2.63 15.53 3.19
C GLU A 173 2.38 16.20 1.84
N HIS A 174 2.98 15.67 0.79
CA HIS A 174 2.94 16.29 -0.52
C HIS A 174 2.07 15.56 -1.55
N MET A 175 1.27 14.58 -1.15
CA MET A 175 0.35 13.92 -2.09
C MET A 175 -0.72 14.89 -2.60
N TYR A 176 -0.93 14.88 -3.91
CA TYR A 176 -2.01 15.65 -4.54
C TYR A 176 -3.36 14.97 -4.30
N LEU A 177 -4.28 15.72 -3.72
CA LEU A 177 -5.68 15.30 -3.58
C LEU A 177 -6.53 16.33 -4.33
N PRO A 178 -7.21 15.93 -5.42
CA PRO A 178 -8.06 16.84 -6.17
C PRO A 178 -9.25 17.31 -5.33
N GLU A 179 -9.45 18.63 -5.27
CA GLU A 179 -10.56 19.25 -4.54
C GLU A 179 -11.04 20.52 -5.22
N ASP A 180 -12.32 20.80 -5.15
CA ASP A 180 -12.90 22.09 -5.46
C ASP A 180 -13.17 22.84 -4.14
N LYS A 181 -12.30 23.80 -3.83
CA LYS A 181 -12.38 24.56 -2.56
C LYS A 181 -13.58 25.51 -2.50
N GLU A 182 -14.05 26.00 -3.64
CA GLU A 182 -15.20 26.91 -3.69
C GLU A 182 -16.48 26.16 -3.37
N ARG A 183 -16.61 24.94 -3.86
CA ARG A 183 -17.76 24.07 -3.59
C ARG A 183 -17.61 23.23 -2.32
N GLY A 184 -16.42 23.12 -1.77
CA GLY A 184 -16.12 22.29 -0.60
C GLY A 184 -16.28 20.80 -0.87
N ILE A 185 -15.94 20.33 -2.09
CA ILE A 185 -16.07 18.93 -2.50
C ILE A 185 -14.73 18.36 -2.93
N PHE A 186 -14.57 17.06 -2.74
CA PHE A 186 -13.50 16.30 -3.39
C PHE A 186 -13.87 15.99 -4.83
N ILE A 187 -12.90 16.10 -5.73
CA ILE A 187 -13.04 15.77 -7.14
C ILE A 187 -12.54 14.34 -7.33
N GLN A 188 -13.28 13.53 -8.07
CA GLN A 188 -12.93 12.12 -8.24
C GLN A 188 -11.57 11.93 -8.93
N ASN A 189 -11.25 12.74 -9.95
CA ASN A 189 -10.00 12.70 -10.75
C ASN A 189 -9.82 14.01 -11.53
#